data_635e1a1450d1645c485118673564cc04
#
_entry.id   635e1a1450d1645c485118673564cc04
#
_cell.length_a   1.000
_cell.length_b   1.000
_cell.length_c   1.000
_cell.angle_alpha   90.00
_cell.angle_beta   90.00
_cell.angle_gamma   90.00
#
_symmetry.space_group_name_H-M   'P 1'
#
loop_
_entity.id
_entity.type
_entity.pdbx_description
1 polymer ?
#
loop_
_entity_poly.entity_id
_entity_poly.type
_entity_poly.pdbx_seq_one_letter_code
_entity_poly.pdbx_strand_id
1 'polypeptide(L)'
;MIIPLVVLNQGLDMFSRRSFVRRGLAFSVIGSTFPRPGLSASTKPKVKSIIFLHQFGGPSQMDTFDLKPNAPDAYRGPLKGISSVVPSLPIGEMLPNMAKVMDRVTIVRSVHHEMKNHNSAAYYSLTGYSPPTDDQRLRDTMDLFPAYGSVVSKFKGVANGLPPFISFPHV
;
A
#
# COMPACT_ATOMS: atom_id res chain seq x y z
N MET A 1 8.28 -0.04 11.49
CA MET A 1 7.16 -0.94 11.13
C MET A 1 6.99 -0.88 9.61
N ILE A 2 7.18 -1.98 8.92
CA ILE A 2 6.97 -2.05 7.47
C ILE A 2 5.52 -2.48 7.26
N ILE A 3 4.73 -1.67 6.58
CA ILE A 3 3.37 -2.04 6.22
C ILE A 3 3.42 -2.50 4.76
N PRO A 4 3.27 -3.79 4.46
CA PRO A 4 3.16 -4.22 3.08
C PRO A 4 1.85 -3.68 2.51
N LEU A 5 1.94 -2.84 1.49
CA LEU A 5 0.77 -2.44 0.74
C LEU A 5 0.31 -3.62 -0.11
N VAL A 6 -0.85 -4.15 0.21
CA VAL A 6 -1.50 -5.20 -0.57
C VAL A 6 -2.52 -4.56 -1.51
N VAL A 7 -2.27 -4.61 -2.79
CA VAL A 7 -3.20 -4.15 -3.83
C VAL A 7 -3.81 -5.37 -4.51
N LEU A 8 -5.11 -5.54 -4.37
CA LEU A 8 -5.86 -6.55 -5.11
C LEU A 8 -6.03 -6.08 -6.55
N ASN A 9 -5.34 -6.74 -7.47
CA ASN A 9 -5.40 -6.42 -8.89
C ASN A 9 -6.43 -7.30 -9.59
N GLN A 10 -7.52 -6.72 -10.07
CA GLN A 10 -8.49 -7.39 -10.94
C GLN A 10 -8.15 -7.06 -12.40
N GLY A 11 -7.42 -7.96 -13.06
CA GLY A 11 -7.35 -7.98 -14.51
C GLY A 11 -6.45 -6.96 -15.19
N LEU A 12 -5.25 -6.74 -14.71
CA LEU A 12 -4.19 -6.06 -15.46
C LEU A 12 -3.13 -7.09 -15.87
N ASP A 13 -2.82 -7.15 -17.17
CA ASP A 13 -1.70 -7.90 -17.71
C ASP A 13 -0.42 -7.56 -16.93
N MET A 14 0.26 -8.60 -16.49
CA MET A 14 1.49 -8.49 -15.71
C MET A 14 2.53 -7.64 -16.45
N PHE A 15 2.75 -6.42 -15.98
CA PHE A 15 3.89 -5.62 -16.42
C PHE A 15 5.17 -6.27 -15.90
N SER A 16 5.91 -6.95 -16.79
CA SER A 16 7.22 -7.46 -16.43
C SER A 16 8.18 -6.31 -16.16
N ARG A 17 9.18 -6.50 -15.28
CA ARG A 17 10.24 -5.52 -15.02
C ARG A 17 10.90 -5.02 -16.31
N ARG A 18 11.01 -5.89 -17.33
CA ARG A 18 11.55 -5.53 -18.65
C ARG A 18 10.65 -4.56 -19.43
N SER A 19 9.34 -4.67 -19.33
CA SER A 19 8.42 -3.75 -20.01
C SER A 19 8.41 -2.38 -19.38
N PHE A 20 8.60 -2.30 -18.05
CA PHE A 20 8.73 -1.03 -17.34
C PHE A 20 10.03 -0.29 -17.75
N VAL A 21 11.15 -0.98 -17.76
CA VAL A 21 12.46 -0.40 -18.16
C VAL A 21 12.48 0.00 -19.64
N ARG A 22 11.93 -0.83 -20.54
CA ARG A 22 11.88 -0.49 -21.98
C ARG A 22 11.00 0.72 -22.26
N ARG A 23 9.89 0.89 -21.55
CA ARG A 23 9.03 2.08 -21.71
C ARG A 23 9.62 3.33 -21.08
N GLY A 24 10.38 3.21 -19.99
CA GLY A 24 11.11 4.31 -19.36
C GLY A 24 12.27 4.81 -20.21
N LEU A 25 13.05 3.94 -20.84
CA LEU A 25 14.18 4.29 -21.70
C LEU A 25 13.76 4.90 -23.03
N ALA A 26 12.64 4.49 -23.62
CA ALA A 26 12.13 5.09 -24.85
C ALA A 26 11.69 6.55 -24.67
N PHE A 27 11.38 6.97 -23.45
CA PHE A 27 10.98 8.36 -23.16
C PHE A 27 12.15 9.33 -22.97
N SER A 28 13.37 8.82 -22.74
CA SER A 28 14.53 9.65 -22.43
C SER A 28 15.33 10.15 -23.65
N VAL A 29 15.09 9.62 -24.84
CA VAL A 29 15.91 9.91 -26.03
C VAL A 29 15.25 10.89 -27.02
N ILE A 30 13.94 11.17 -26.86
CA ILE A 30 13.23 12.13 -27.74
C ILE A 30 12.70 13.27 -26.88
N GLY A 31 13.59 14.01 -26.29
CA GLY A 31 13.24 15.22 -25.58
C GLY A 31 13.82 16.44 -26.25
N SER A 32 13.02 17.30 -26.82
CA SER A 32 13.07 18.75 -26.70
C SER A 32 12.40 19.56 -27.80
N THR A 33 11.75 18.99 -28.81
CA THR A 33 11.16 19.80 -29.91
C THR A 33 9.73 19.44 -30.32
N PHE A 34 9.04 18.51 -29.64
CA PHE A 34 7.64 18.27 -29.94
C PHE A 34 6.72 18.88 -28.88
N PRO A 35 5.65 19.61 -29.29
CA PRO A 35 4.62 20.02 -28.35
C PRO A 35 4.08 18.73 -27.70
N ARG A 36 4.18 18.67 -26.37
CA ARG A 36 3.58 17.58 -25.57
C ARG A 36 2.11 17.57 -25.89
N PRO A 37 1.53 16.57 -26.57
CA PRO A 37 0.11 16.36 -26.54
C PRO A 37 -0.22 16.16 -25.07
N GLY A 38 -1.07 17.01 -24.52
CA GLY A 38 -1.51 16.86 -23.14
C GLY A 38 -1.96 15.41 -22.96
N LEU A 39 -1.31 14.70 -22.06
CA LEU A 39 -1.70 13.36 -21.62
C LEU A 39 -3.01 13.50 -20.80
N SER A 40 -4.02 14.09 -21.42
CA SER A 40 -5.40 13.93 -21.01
C SER A 40 -5.93 12.64 -21.61
N ALA A 41 -5.31 11.53 -21.23
CA ALA A 41 -5.99 10.26 -21.32
C ALA A 41 -7.07 10.31 -20.24
N SER A 42 -8.25 10.74 -20.62
CA SER A 42 -9.49 10.51 -19.87
C SER A 42 -9.74 9.01 -19.78
N THR A 43 -8.90 8.31 -19.07
CA THR A 43 -9.15 6.92 -18.69
C THR A 43 -10.20 6.99 -17.59
N LYS A 44 -11.42 6.56 -17.92
CA LYS A 44 -12.45 6.33 -16.89
C LYS A 44 -11.81 5.54 -15.77
N PRO A 45 -11.93 5.97 -14.51
CA PRO A 45 -11.30 5.28 -13.40
C PRO A 45 -11.78 3.83 -13.37
N LYS A 46 -10.84 2.88 -13.45
CA LYS A 46 -11.15 1.45 -13.42
C LYS A 46 -11.60 0.99 -12.03
N VAL A 47 -11.11 1.67 -10.99
CA VAL A 47 -11.41 1.36 -9.59
C VAL A 47 -12.63 2.15 -9.14
N LYS A 48 -13.65 1.43 -8.69
CA LYS A 48 -14.89 2.02 -8.17
C LYS A 48 -14.86 2.24 -6.66
N SER A 49 -14.22 1.34 -5.94
CA SER A 49 -14.16 1.33 -4.47
C SER A 49 -12.82 0.84 -3.99
N ILE A 50 -12.38 1.33 -2.85
CA ILE A 50 -11.16 0.89 -2.17
C ILE A 50 -11.52 0.53 -0.74
N ILE A 51 -11.09 -0.64 -0.29
CA ILE A 51 -11.11 -1.02 1.13
C ILE A 51 -9.67 -0.92 1.63
N PHE A 52 -9.43 -0.02 2.56
CA PHE A 52 -8.12 0.16 3.17
C PHE A 52 -8.10 -0.53 4.55
N LEU A 53 -7.38 -1.65 4.64
CA LEU A 53 -7.22 -2.40 5.89
C LEU A 53 -5.96 -1.92 6.60
N HIS A 54 -6.12 -1.00 7.53
CA HIS A 54 -5.03 -0.48 8.33
C HIS A 54 -4.82 -1.35 9.57
N GLN A 55 -3.68 -2.02 9.65
CA GLN A 55 -3.32 -2.86 10.80
C GLN A 55 -2.48 -2.03 11.78
N PHE A 56 -3.17 -1.31 12.63
CA PHE A 56 -2.56 -0.45 13.64
C PHE A 56 -1.75 -1.27 14.66
N GLY A 57 -0.46 -0.98 14.78
CA GLY A 57 0.45 -1.70 15.67
C GLY A 57 0.59 -3.19 15.40
N GLY A 58 0.18 -3.61 14.23
CA GLY A 58 -0.16 -4.95 13.82
C GLY A 58 0.97 -5.97 13.73
N PRO A 59 0.72 -7.10 13.08
CA PRO A 59 1.65 -8.20 12.99
C PRO A 59 2.93 -7.83 12.25
N SER A 60 4.02 -8.49 12.63
CA SER A 60 5.32 -8.33 11.98
C SER A 60 5.25 -8.70 10.51
N GLN A 61 5.88 -7.90 9.65
CA GLN A 61 6.04 -8.24 8.24
C GLN A 61 6.78 -9.56 8.02
N MET A 62 7.69 -9.91 8.91
CA MET A 62 8.47 -11.17 8.84
C MET A 62 7.61 -12.39 9.15
N ASP A 63 6.51 -12.23 9.84
CA ASP A 63 5.56 -13.29 10.16
C ASP A 63 4.39 -13.33 9.16
N THR A 64 4.33 -12.40 8.22
CA THR A 64 3.20 -12.28 7.27
C THR A 64 3.63 -12.33 5.81
N PHE A 65 4.06 -11.21 5.23
CA PHE A 65 4.27 -11.06 3.78
C PHE A 65 5.74 -10.98 3.35
N ASP A 66 6.67 -10.81 4.29
CA ASP A 66 8.09 -10.65 3.99
C ASP A 66 8.95 -11.59 4.83
N LEU A 67 8.65 -12.86 4.73
CA LEU A 67 9.43 -13.91 5.38
C LEU A 67 10.91 -13.82 5.01
N LYS A 68 11.77 -14.00 5.98
CA LYS A 68 13.24 -13.98 5.82
C LYS A 68 13.80 -15.38 6.15
N PRO A 69 13.52 -16.42 5.33
CA PRO A 69 13.87 -17.80 5.67
C PRO A 69 15.37 -18.02 5.86
N ASN A 70 16.20 -17.21 5.22
CA ASN A 70 17.65 -17.30 5.30
C ASN A 70 18.27 -16.36 6.35
N ALA A 71 17.46 -15.61 7.10
CA ALA A 71 17.96 -14.78 8.17
C ALA A 71 18.34 -15.63 9.40
N PRO A 72 19.32 -15.18 10.22
CA PRO A 72 19.61 -15.82 11.50
C PRO A 72 18.36 -15.90 12.39
N ASP A 73 18.27 -16.92 13.23
CA ASP A 73 17.11 -17.19 14.09
C ASP A 73 16.74 -16.01 15.00
N ALA A 74 17.74 -15.23 15.42
CA ALA A 74 17.52 -14.02 16.24
C ALA A 74 16.73 -12.92 15.52
N TYR A 75 16.68 -12.94 14.19
CA TYR A 75 15.99 -11.93 13.36
C TYR A 75 14.78 -12.51 12.61
N ARG A 76 14.72 -13.82 12.50
CA ARG A 76 13.62 -14.51 11.84
C ARG A 76 12.44 -14.63 12.82
N GLY A 77 11.23 -14.34 12.35
CA GLY A 77 10.04 -14.56 13.14
C GLY A 77 9.84 -16.04 13.50
N PRO A 78 9.10 -16.34 14.58
CA PRO A 78 8.86 -17.71 15.03
C PRO A 78 7.94 -18.51 14.10
N LEU A 79 7.17 -17.83 13.26
CA LEU A 79 6.18 -18.44 12.38
C LEU A 79 6.83 -18.96 11.08
N LYS A 80 6.27 -20.05 10.57
CA LYS A 80 6.74 -20.67 9.33
C LYS A 80 6.04 -20.08 8.11
N GLY A 81 6.67 -20.26 6.96
CA GLY A 81 6.05 -19.97 5.68
C GLY A 81 5.24 -21.14 5.15
N ILE A 82 4.11 -20.86 4.54
CA ILE A 82 3.33 -21.82 3.76
C ILE A 82 3.39 -21.47 2.28
N SER A 83 3.23 -22.48 1.42
CA SER A 83 3.15 -22.28 -0.01
C SER A 83 1.89 -21.52 -0.37
N SER A 84 1.99 -20.61 -1.34
CA SER A 84 0.84 -19.93 -1.92
C SER A 84 0.55 -20.46 -3.34
N VAL A 85 -0.53 -19.98 -3.95
CA VAL A 85 -0.82 -20.26 -5.38
C VAL A 85 0.26 -19.73 -6.33
N VAL A 86 1.13 -18.85 -5.85
CA VAL A 86 2.34 -18.39 -6.55
C VAL A 86 3.55 -19.08 -5.92
N PRO A 87 4.14 -20.11 -6.54
CA PRO A 87 5.18 -20.95 -5.90
C PRO A 87 6.39 -20.19 -5.38
N SER A 88 6.77 -19.10 -6.02
CA SER A 88 7.90 -18.25 -5.63
C SER A 88 7.60 -17.24 -4.51
N LEU A 89 6.37 -17.23 -4.00
CA LEU A 89 5.91 -16.23 -3.05
C LEU A 89 5.25 -16.87 -1.81
N PRO A 90 6.05 -17.51 -0.93
CA PRO A 90 5.53 -18.03 0.32
C PRO A 90 5.02 -16.90 1.21
N ILE A 91 4.08 -17.22 2.09
CA ILE A 91 3.42 -16.30 3.01
C ILE A 91 3.37 -16.92 4.41
N GLY A 92 3.23 -16.11 5.44
CA GLY A 92 3.15 -16.59 6.82
C GLY A 92 2.01 -17.60 7.06
N GLU A 93 2.25 -18.62 7.84
CA GLU A 93 1.31 -19.74 8.08
C GLU A 93 -0.02 -19.31 8.69
N MET A 94 -0.08 -18.14 9.33
CA MET A 94 -1.31 -17.59 9.88
C MET A 94 -2.25 -16.98 8.83
N LEU A 95 -1.83 -16.97 7.55
CA LEU A 95 -2.58 -16.37 6.45
C LEU A 95 -3.01 -17.38 5.36
N PRO A 96 -3.62 -18.53 5.72
CA PRO A 96 -3.92 -19.58 4.74
C PRO A 96 -4.92 -19.16 3.65
N ASN A 97 -5.82 -18.23 3.96
CA ASN A 97 -6.78 -17.71 2.97
C ASN A 97 -6.13 -16.71 2.01
N MET A 98 -5.15 -15.94 2.49
CA MET A 98 -4.33 -15.08 1.60
C MET A 98 -3.49 -15.92 0.65
N ALA A 99 -2.93 -17.03 1.11
CA ALA A 99 -2.16 -17.94 0.27
C ALA A 99 -2.92 -18.39 -0.99
N LYS A 100 -4.24 -18.52 -0.91
CA LYS A 100 -5.12 -18.93 -2.03
C LYS A 100 -5.36 -17.86 -3.09
N VAL A 101 -5.07 -16.59 -2.78
CA VAL A 101 -5.36 -15.43 -3.66
C VAL A 101 -4.13 -14.61 -4.00
N MET A 102 -2.94 -15.14 -3.71
CA MET A 102 -1.68 -14.42 -3.92
C MET A 102 -1.39 -14.07 -5.38
N ASP A 103 -2.02 -14.75 -6.34
CA ASP A 103 -2.00 -14.41 -7.77
C ASP A 103 -2.66 -13.05 -8.08
N ARG A 104 -3.50 -12.55 -7.17
CA ARG A 104 -4.21 -11.26 -7.27
C ARG A 104 -3.60 -10.17 -6.38
N VAL A 105 -2.48 -10.46 -5.74
CA VAL A 105 -1.87 -9.60 -4.72
C VAL A 105 -0.56 -9.03 -5.23
N THR A 106 -0.35 -7.74 -5.01
CA THR A 106 0.96 -7.10 -5.17
C THR A 106 1.51 -6.77 -3.79
N ILE A 107 2.70 -7.24 -3.48
CA ILE A 107 3.40 -6.93 -2.23
C ILE A 107 4.47 -5.87 -2.48
N VAL A 108 4.40 -4.77 -1.76
CA VAL A 108 5.42 -3.73 -1.77
C VAL A 108 6.22 -3.83 -0.47
N ARG A 109 7.41 -4.43 -0.52
CA ARG A 109 8.28 -4.65 0.65
C ARG A 109 9.19 -3.48 0.98
N SER A 110 9.28 -2.49 0.11
CA SER A 110 10.13 -1.30 0.28
C SER A 110 9.46 -0.17 1.06
N VAL A 111 8.21 -0.31 1.46
CA VAL A 111 7.51 0.70 2.25
C VAL A 111 8.06 0.70 3.67
N HIS A 112 8.57 1.84 4.11
CA HIS A 112 9.14 2.03 5.45
C HIS A 112 8.92 3.46 5.92
N HIS A 113 9.09 3.66 7.20
CA HIS A 113 9.09 4.97 7.86
C HIS A 113 9.98 4.93 9.09
N GLU A 114 10.32 6.10 9.62
CA GLU A 114 11.21 6.26 10.79
C GLU A 114 10.44 6.45 12.11
N MET A 115 9.11 6.51 12.07
CA MET A 115 8.27 6.70 13.25
C MET A 115 8.39 5.53 14.22
N LYS A 116 8.58 5.83 15.50
CA LYS A 116 8.73 4.85 16.57
C LYS A 116 7.45 4.68 17.41
N ASN A 117 6.54 5.65 17.31
CA ASN A 117 5.29 5.67 18.06
C ASN A 117 4.10 5.28 17.16
N HIS A 118 3.15 4.53 17.71
CA HIS A 118 2.00 4.03 16.97
C HIS A 118 1.17 5.14 16.33
N ASN A 119 0.83 6.20 17.06
CA ASN A 119 -0.01 7.28 16.54
C ASN A 119 0.70 8.05 15.41
N SER A 120 1.98 8.34 15.56
CA SER A 120 2.79 8.98 14.51
C SER A 120 2.91 8.10 13.27
N ALA A 121 3.14 6.79 13.45
CA ALA A 121 3.20 5.84 12.37
C ALA A 121 1.85 5.67 11.65
N ALA A 122 0.74 5.65 12.39
CA ALA A 122 -0.61 5.61 11.82
C ALA A 122 -0.90 6.87 11.00
N TYR A 123 -0.61 8.03 11.55
CA TYR A 123 -0.75 9.29 10.83
C TYR A 123 0.04 9.27 9.51
N TYR A 124 1.31 8.88 9.56
CA TYR A 124 2.15 8.78 8.36
C TYR A 124 1.55 7.84 7.32
N SER A 125 1.10 6.66 7.73
CA SER A 125 0.54 5.66 6.82
C SER A 125 -0.82 6.06 6.23
N LEU A 126 -1.59 6.89 6.93
CA LEU A 126 -2.92 7.34 6.49
C LEU A 126 -2.89 8.62 5.66
N THR A 127 -1.81 9.41 5.75
CA THR A 127 -1.70 10.70 5.09
C THR A 127 -0.58 10.76 4.05
N GLY A 128 0.48 9.95 4.20
CA GLY A 128 1.71 10.04 3.41
C GLY A 128 2.66 11.16 3.85
N TYR A 129 2.38 11.84 4.95
CA TYR A 129 3.20 12.93 5.50
C TYR A 129 3.74 12.59 6.87
N SER A 130 4.98 13.01 7.15
CA SER A 130 5.53 12.91 8.50
C SER A 130 4.77 13.83 9.44
N PRO A 131 4.43 13.37 10.65
CA PRO A 131 3.88 14.24 11.66
C PRO A 131 4.96 15.25 12.15
N PRO A 132 4.56 16.38 12.73
CA PRO A 132 5.50 17.37 13.26
C PRO A 132 6.35 16.81 14.41
N THR A 133 5.84 15.84 15.14
CA THR A 133 6.53 15.16 16.23
C THR A 133 6.24 13.67 16.24
N ASP A 134 7.22 12.84 16.61
CA ASP A 134 7.01 11.41 16.81
C ASP A 134 6.54 11.16 18.25
N ASP A 135 5.25 11.30 18.50
CA ASP A 135 4.64 11.21 19.84
C ASP A 135 3.44 10.23 19.82
N GLN A 136 3.37 9.40 20.83
CA GLN A 136 2.24 8.49 21.05
C GLN A 136 0.93 9.21 21.38
N ARG A 137 1.02 10.46 21.84
CA ARG A 137 -0.14 11.32 22.14
C ARG A 137 -0.60 12.15 20.95
N LEU A 138 0.02 11.96 19.76
CA LEU A 138 -0.42 12.65 18.55
C LEU A 138 -1.92 12.40 18.33
N ARG A 139 -2.67 13.47 18.21
CA ARG A 139 -4.12 13.46 17.95
C ARG A 139 -4.43 14.30 16.72
N ASP A 140 -5.56 14.04 16.13
CA ASP A 140 -6.04 14.81 14.99
C ASP A 140 -6.27 16.28 15.39
N THR A 141 -5.67 17.16 14.61
CA THR A 141 -5.84 18.62 14.72
C THR A 141 -6.01 19.22 13.33
N MET A 142 -6.50 20.46 13.26
CA MET A 142 -6.69 21.16 11.98
C MET A 142 -5.39 21.50 11.26
N ASP A 143 -4.25 21.44 11.97
CA ASP A 143 -2.92 21.72 11.42
C ASP A 143 -2.28 20.49 10.76
N LEU A 144 -2.91 19.32 10.89
CA LEU A 144 -2.42 18.08 10.32
C LEU A 144 -3.03 17.82 8.93
N PHE A 145 -2.29 17.08 8.10
CA PHE A 145 -2.80 16.67 6.79
C PHE A 145 -3.96 15.70 6.93
N PRO A 146 -4.98 15.82 6.07
CA PRO A 146 -6.12 14.91 6.08
C PRO A 146 -5.73 13.51 5.60
N ALA A 147 -6.38 12.49 6.14
CA ALA A 147 -6.25 11.12 5.64
C ALA A 147 -6.75 11.00 4.18
N TYR A 148 -6.25 10.00 3.44
CA TYR A 148 -6.62 9.76 2.04
C TYR A 148 -8.13 9.73 1.80
N GLY A 149 -8.88 9.10 2.71
CA GLY A 149 -10.34 9.03 2.60
C GLY A 149 -11.02 10.39 2.71
N SER A 150 -10.52 11.27 3.57
CA SER A 150 -11.02 12.65 3.70
C SER A 150 -10.76 13.45 2.44
N VAL A 151 -9.59 13.27 1.81
CA VAL A 151 -9.27 13.90 0.52
C VAL A 151 -10.24 13.41 -0.56
N VAL A 152 -10.48 12.11 -0.64
CA VAL A 152 -11.44 11.53 -1.59
C VAL A 152 -12.85 12.09 -1.37
N SER A 153 -13.27 12.22 -0.12
CA SER A 153 -14.57 12.80 0.24
C SER A 153 -14.72 14.23 -0.29
N LYS A 154 -13.69 15.05 -0.15
CA LYS A 154 -13.70 16.43 -0.60
C LYS A 154 -13.90 16.55 -2.12
N PHE A 155 -13.30 15.65 -2.90
CA PHE A 155 -13.34 15.72 -4.37
C PHE A 155 -14.50 14.97 -5.00
N LYS A 156 -14.98 13.89 -4.39
CA LYS A 156 -16.08 13.09 -4.97
C LYS A 156 -17.48 13.52 -4.55
N GLY A 157 -17.62 14.18 -3.41
CA GLY A 157 -18.92 14.52 -2.85
C GLY A 157 -19.75 13.27 -2.46
N VAL A 158 -21.00 13.50 -2.09
CA VAL A 158 -21.96 12.44 -1.72
C VAL A 158 -22.61 11.89 -2.99
N ALA A 159 -22.58 10.58 -3.18
CA ALA A 159 -23.25 9.90 -4.28
C ALA A 159 -24.34 8.96 -3.72
N ASN A 160 -25.55 9.04 -4.24
CA ASN A 160 -26.67 8.17 -3.85
C ASN A 160 -26.98 8.15 -2.34
N GLY A 161 -26.74 9.27 -1.65
CA GLY A 161 -26.97 9.38 -0.20
C GLY A 161 -25.94 8.68 0.68
N LEU A 162 -24.91 8.06 0.09
CA LEU A 162 -23.83 7.40 0.83
C LEU A 162 -22.59 8.30 0.90
N PRO A 163 -21.94 8.38 2.07
CA PRO A 163 -20.70 9.12 2.19
C PRO A 163 -19.61 8.46 1.34
N PRO A 164 -18.75 9.23 0.66
CA PRO A 164 -17.69 8.70 -0.19
C PRO A 164 -16.53 8.06 0.60
N PHE A 165 -16.47 8.29 1.90
CA PHE A 165 -15.51 7.70 2.81
C PHE A 165 -16.17 7.33 4.13
N ILE A 166 -15.90 6.13 4.59
CA ILE A 166 -16.34 5.61 5.91
C ILE A 166 -15.11 5.04 6.59
N SER A 167 -14.87 5.48 7.82
CA SER A 167 -13.83 4.92 8.68
C SER A 167 -14.49 4.17 9.84
N PHE A 168 -14.03 2.96 10.06
CA PHE A 168 -14.43 2.19 11.24
C PHE A 168 -13.30 2.31 12.27
N PRO A 169 -13.56 2.84 13.46
CA PRO A 169 -12.59 2.84 14.53
C PRO A 169 -12.27 1.39 14.93
N HIS A 170 -11.04 1.15 15.35
CA HIS A 170 -10.72 -0.07 16.08
C HIS A 170 -11.33 0.05 17.48
N VAL A 171 -11.94 -1.00 17.96
CA VAL A 171 -12.48 -1.10 19.32
C VAL A 171 -11.39 -1.53 20.26
#